data_406e16f2ccd46e805ac4e1a178f47bc0
#
_entry.id   406e16f2ccd46e805ac4e1a178f47bc0
#
_cell.length_a   1.000
_cell.length_b   1.000
_cell.length_c   1.000
_cell.angle_alpha   90.00
_cell.angle_beta   90.00
_cell.angle_gamma   90.00
#
_symmetry.space_group_name_H-M   'P 1'
#
loop_
_entity.id
_entity.type
_entity.pdbx_description
1 polymer ?
#
loop_
_entity_poly.entity_id
_entity_poly.type
_entity_poly.pdbx_seq_one_letter_code
_entity_poly.pdbx_strand_id
1 'polypeptide(L)'
;VAPEKLSKNLIIFKWQSYLTFITGMLLLIVIYYANSKILMIDRRVNENITPLMGIGISIFSIIGSWLIYDFICKSKLINKKIIFPTVLLIIGTVISFFLTKIFGPRFAFLSVGVILGCIMFFNVFFVIIPNGKNITSSALNKAKFDLNLSISAKTRSVHNNIITFLVLFIMLSGHYSFIWISQYNWIILSFLAII
;
A
#
# COMPACT_ATOMS: atom_id res chain seq x y z
N VAL A 1 19.13 -7.90 21.05
CA VAL A 1 20.58 -7.76 20.88
C VAL A 1 20.78 -6.63 19.88
N ALA A 2 21.30 -5.50 20.32
CA ALA A 2 21.70 -4.41 19.44
C ALA A 2 23.09 -4.72 18.87
N PRO A 3 23.32 -4.46 17.56
CA PRO A 3 24.67 -4.65 16.99
C PRO A 3 25.66 -3.69 17.63
N GLU A 4 26.86 -4.17 17.95
CA GLU A 4 27.92 -3.35 18.58
C GLU A 4 28.40 -2.20 17.69
N LYS A 5 28.22 -2.30 16.39
CA LYS A 5 28.52 -1.24 15.41
C LYS A 5 27.36 -1.03 14.48
N LEU A 6 26.83 0.21 14.43
CA LEU A 6 25.83 0.61 13.45
C LEU A 6 26.51 0.73 12.08
N SER A 7 26.01 0.00 11.09
CA SER A 7 26.48 0.10 9.72
C SER A 7 26.19 1.50 9.14
N LYS A 8 27.20 2.14 8.54
CA LYS A 8 27.02 3.40 7.79
C LYS A 8 26.07 3.27 6.60
N ASN A 9 25.80 2.04 6.17
CA ASN A 9 25.00 1.74 4.96
C ASN A 9 23.47 1.77 5.22
N LEU A 10 23.00 1.97 6.44
CA LEU A 10 21.57 2.11 6.77
C LEU A 10 20.89 3.28 6.01
N ILE A 11 21.66 4.30 5.61
CA ILE A 11 21.17 5.43 4.84
C ILE A 11 20.75 5.02 3.42
N ILE A 12 21.40 4.01 2.83
CA ILE A 12 21.13 3.54 1.45
C ILE A 12 19.72 2.97 1.34
N PHE A 13 19.28 2.14 2.30
CA PHE A 13 17.94 1.55 2.28
C PHE A 13 16.83 2.59 2.32
N LYS A 14 17.02 3.69 3.04
CA LYS A 14 16.08 4.81 3.05
C LYS A 14 15.93 5.42 1.66
N TRP A 15 17.03 5.71 0.99
CA TRP A 15 17.01 6.29 -0.35
C TRP A 15 16.44 5.34 -1.39
N GLN A 16 16.68 4.04 -1.30
CA GLN A 16 16.06 3.04 -2.15
C GLN A 16 14.53 3.10 -2.06
N SER A 17 13.95 3.12 -0.85
CA SER A 17 12.51 3.23 -0.67
C SER A 17 11.94 4.50 -1.29
N TYR A 18 12.63 5.64 -1.13
CA TYR A 18 12.17 6.91 -1.67
C TYR A 18 12.22 6.93 -3.20
N LEU A 19 13.33 6.49 -3.78
CA LEU A 19 13.48 6.44 -5.24
C LEU A 19 12.47 5.49 -5.87
N THR A 20 12.25 4.32 -5.28
CA THR A 20 11.25 3.35 -5.77
C THR A 20 9.84 3.96 -5.75
N PHE A 21 9.47 4.66 -4.68
CA PHE A 21 8.18 5.32 -4.60
C PHE A 21 8.05 6.45 -5.64
N ILE A 22 9.04 7.32 -5.74
CA ILE A 22 9.02 8.45 -6.69
C ILE A 22 8.92 7.94 -8.12
N THR A 23 9.73 6.95 -8.50
CA THR A 23 9.70 6.38 -9.85
C THR A 23 8.37 5.67 -10.13
N GLY A 24 7.80 4.96 -9.17
CA GLY A 24 6.48 4.34 -9.29
C GLY A 24 5.36 5.36 -9.47
N MET A 25 5.38 6.46 -8.72
CA MET A 25 4.41 7.54 -8.86
C MET A 25 4.57 8.28 -10.20
N LEU A 26 5.79 8.52 -10.66
CA LEU A 26 6.03 9.10 -11.98
C LEU A 26 5.49 8.19 -13.11
N LEU A 27 5.70 6.88 -13.02
CA LEU A 27 5.13 5.93 -13.97
C LEU A 27 3.59 5.96 -13.96
N LEU A 28 2.97 6.02 -12.77
CA LEU A 28 1.51 6.15 -12.66
C LEU A 28 1.00 7.42 -13.36
N ILE A 29 1.68 8.54 -13.13
CA ILE A 29 1.31 9.84 -13.73
C ILE A 29 1.47 9.79 -15.25
N VAL A 30 2.64 9.38 -15.74
CA VAL A 30 2.97 9.42 -17.18
C VAL A 30 2.13 8.41 -17.98
N ILE A 31 1.98 7.19 -17.46
CA ILE A 31 1.27 6.13 -18.20
C ILE A 31 -0.24 6.31 -18.05
N TYR A 32 -0.76 6.43 -16.83
CA TYR A 32 -2.20 6.36 -16.58
C TYR A 32 -2.86 7.72 -16.47
N TYR A 33 -2.32 8.68 -15.72
CA TYR A 33 -3.00 9.97 -15.53
C TYR A 33 -2.92 10.83 -16.79
N ALA A 34 -1.77 10.85 -17.48
CA ALA A 34 -1.65 11.58 -18.76
C ALA A 34 -2.53 10.96 -19.87
N ASN A 35 -2.74 9.65 -19.83
CA ASN A 35 -3.58 8.91 -20.77
C ASN A 35 -4.90 8.41 -20.16
N SER A 36 -5.45 9.16 -19.21
CA SER A 36 -6.60 8.73 -18.40
C SER A 36 -7.84 8.38 -19.21
N LYS A 37 -8.08 9.05 -20.32
CA LYS A 37 -9.21 8.77 -21.23
C LYS A 37 -9.19 7.36 -21.83
N ILE A 38 -7.99 6.79 -22.04
CA ILE A 38 -7.80 5.51 -22.73
C ILE A 38 -7.48 4.39 -21.75
N LEU A 39 -6.64 4.67 -20.74
CA LEU A 39 -6.07 3.63 -19.89
C LEU A 39 -6.74 3.51 -18.51
N MET A 40 -7.42 4.56 -18.02
CA MET A 40 -8.10 4.53 -16.72
C MET A 40 -9.59 4.28 -16.84
N ILE A 41 -10.25 4.97 -17.80
CA ILE A 41 -11.71 5.02 -17.91
C ILE A 41 -12.16 4.12 -19.04
N ASP A 42 -13.08 3.21 -18.73
CA ASP A 42 -13.83 2.47 -19.74
C ASP A 42 -15.29 2.93 -19.68
N ARG A 43 -15.76 3.59 -20.74
CA ARG A 43 -17.13 4.10 -20.83
C ARG A 43 -18.19 3.00 -20.73
N ARG A 44 -17.82 1.75 -21.06
CA ARG A 44 -18.70 0.59 -20.88
C ARG A 44 -18.95 0.25 -19.42
N VAL A 45 -18.02 0.65 -18.52
CA VAL A 45 -18.15 0.44 -17.07
C VAL A 45 -18.88 1.63 -16.43
N ASN A 46 -18.51 2.86 -16.82
CA ASN A 46 -19.13 4.07 -16.29
C ASN A 46 -19.03 5.22 -17.29
N GLU A 47 -20.19 5.63 -17.84
CA GLU A 47 -20.28 6.70 -18.85
C GLU A 47 -20.11 8.11 -18.27
N ASN A 48 -20.38 8.29 -16.97
CA ASN A 48 -20.48 9.60 -16.35
C ASN A 48 -19.15 10.13 -15.78
N ILE A 49 -18.08 9.32 -15.79
CA ILE A 49 -16.82 9.71 -15.19
C ILE A 49 -15.94 10.46 -16.19
N THR A 50 -15.60 11.69 -15.84
CA THR A 50 -14.60 12.46 -16.58
C THR A 50 -13.18 12.04 -16.19
N PRO A 51 -12.17 12.23 -17.07
CA PRO A 51 -10.78 11.92 -16.77
C PRO A 51 -10.26 12.59 -15.47
N LEU A 52 -10.63 13.84 -15.26
CA LEU A 52 -10.24 14.59 -14.08
C LEU A 52 -10.86 14.01 -12.79
N MET A 53 -12.14 13.64 -12.86
CA MET A 53 -12.81 12.96 -11.74
C MET A 53 -12.15 11.62 -11.44
N GLY A 54 -11.79 10.84 -12.47
CA GLY A 54 -11.08 9.57 -12.30
C GLY A 54 -9.76 9.73 -11.58
N ILE A 55 -8.94 10.71 -11.97
CA ILE A 55 -7.68 11.02 -11.28
C ILE A 55 -7.95 11.42 -9.83
N GLY A 56 -8.93 12.29 -9.57
CA GLY A 56 -9.30 12.69 -8.21
C GLY A 56 -9.71 11.51 -7.32
N ILE A 57 -10.55 10.60 -7.84
CA ILE A 57 -10.98 9.38 -7.14
C ILE A 57 -9.78 8.48 -6.85
N SER A 58 -8.85 8.32 -7.80
CA SER A 58 -7.65 7.51 -7.62
C SER A 58 -6.77 8.07 -6.49
N ILE A 59 -6.49 9.37 -6.48
CA ILE A 59 -5.71 10.04 -5.44
C ILE A 59 -6.41 9.93 -4.07
N PHE A 60 -7.71 10.18 -4.04
CA PHE A 60 -8.51 10.06 -2.81
C PHE A 60 -8.49 8.64 -2.25
N SER A 61 -8.60 7.63 -3.13
CA SER A 61 -8.53 6.22 -2.74
C SER A 61 -7.17 5.86 -2.14
N ILE A 62 -6.07 6.37 -2.71
CA ILE A 62 -4.71 6.13 -2.19
C ILE A 62 -4.56 6.73 -0.78
N ILE A 63 -4.89 8.01 -0.62
CA ILE A 63 -4.72 8.71 0.65
C ILE A 63 -5.70 8.16 1.69
N GLY A 64 -6.96 7.98 1.33
CA GLY A 64 -8.00 7.48 2.22
C GLY A 64 -7.71 6.07 2.73
N SER A 65 -7.24 5.18 1.86
CA SER A 65 -6.89 3.80 2.24
C SER A 65 -5.75 3.78 3.26
N TRP A 66 -4.74 4.63 3.10
CA TRP A 66 -3.66 4.71 4.08
C TRP A 66 -4.13 5.27 5.42
N LEU A 67 -4.95 6.32 5.42
CA LEU A 67 -5.50 6.90 6.66
C LEU A 67 -6.35 5.87 7.42
N ILE A 68 -7.23 5.14 6.73
CA ILE A 68 -8.04 4.07 7.31
C ILE A 68 -7.14 2.98 7.89
N TYR A 69 -6.17 2.51 7.13
CA TYR A 69 -5.22 1.50 7.57
C TYR A 69 -4.42 1.97 8.81
N ASP A 70 -3.90 3.20 8.80
CA ASP A 70 -3.15 3.76 9.92
C ASP A 70 -4.00 3.90 11.19
N PHE A 71 -5.24 4.35 11.03
CA PHE A 71 -6.20 4.44 12.13
C PHE A 71 -6.49 3.07 12.76
N ILE A 72 -6.72 2.04 11.93
CA ILE A 72 -6.95 0.67 12.42
C ILE A 72 -5.73 0.13 13.15
N CYS A 73 -4.53 0.38 12.62
CA CYS A 73 -3.29 -0.04 13.25
C CYS A 73 -2.98 0.67 14.58
N LYS A 74 -3.50 1.88 14.80
CA LYS A 74 -3.39 2.60 16.08
C LYS A 74 -4.47 2.20 17.07
N SER A 75 -5.50 1.51 16.63
CA SER A 75 -6.60 1.04 17.48
C SER A 75 -6.22 -0.23 18.26
N LYS A 76 -7.03 -0.57 19.27
CA LYS A 76 -6.87 -1.82 20.02
C LYS A 76 -7.09 -3.10 19.19
N LEU A 77 -7.61 -2.94 17.96
CA LEU A 77 -7.84 -4.05 17.03
C LEU A 77 -6.54 -4.74 16.61
N ILE A 78 -5.41 -4.04 16.57
CA ILE A 78 -4.11 -4.60 16.19
C ILE A 78 -3.68 -5.79 17.06
N ASN A 79 -4.13 -5.83 18.31
CA ASN A 79 -3.82 -6.91 19.25
C ASN A 79 -4.68 -8.16 19.03
N LYS A 80 -5.71 -8.08 18.20
CA LYS A 80 -6.62 -9.19 17.91
C LYS A 80 -6.19 -9.93 16.66
N LYS A 81 -5.45 -11.05 16.83
CA LYS A 81 -4.78 -11.80 15.76
C LYS A 81 -5.67 -12.21 14.59
N ILE A 82 -6.96 -12.48 14.82
CA ILE A 82 -7.91 -12.90 13.77
C ILE A 82 -8.70 -11.71 13.25
N ILE A 83 -9.21 -10.86 14.14
CA ILE A 83 -10.13 -9.77 13.78
C ILE A 83 -9.40 -8.70 12.94
N PHE A 84 -8.16 -8.37 13.28
CA PHE A 84 -7.39 -7.36 12.57
C PHE A 84 -7.22 -7.66 11.08
N PRO A 85 -6.65 -8.83 10.66
CA PRO A 85 -6.52 -9.14 9.25
C PRO A 85 -7.87 -9.31 8.56
N THR A 86 -8.90 -9.85 9.24
CA THR A 86 -10.26 -9.98 8.68
C THR A 86 -10.86 -8.61 8.34
N VAL A 87 -10.73 -7.62 9.23
CA VAL A 87 -11.23 -6.25 8.98
C VAL A 87 -10.49 -5.63 7.80
N LEU A 88 -9.16 -5.77 7.71
CA LEU A 88 -8.40 -5.26 6.59
C LEU A 88 -8.79 -5.94 5.28
N LEU A 89 -9.03 -7.25 5.29
CA LEU A 89 -9.50 -8.00 4.13
C LEU A 89 -10.86 -7.46 3.65
N ILE A 90 -11.83 -7.30 4.56
CA ILE A 90 -13.16 -6.78 4.22
C ILE A 90 -13.04 -5.39 3.61
N ILE A 91 -12.28 -4.49 4.22
CA ILE A 91 -12.10 -3.13 3.70
C ILE A 91 -11.41 -3.15 2.33
N GLY A 92 -10.36 -3.94 2.16
CA GLY A 92 -9.66 -4.12 0.88
C GLY A 92 -10.58 -4.65 -0.21
N THR A 93 -11.44 -5.64 0.12
CA THR A 93 -12.44 -6.18 -0.80
C THR A 93 -13.47 -5.13 -1.22
N VAL A 94 -14.00 -4.36 -0.27
CA VAL A 94 -14.95 -3.27 -0.55
C VAL A 94 -14.31 -2.21 -1.45
N ILE A 95 -13.10 -1.77 -1.15
CA ILE A 95 -12.39 -0.80 -1.99
C ILE A 95 -12.17 -1.37 -3.40
N SER A 96 -11.68 -2.60 -3.51
CA SER A 96 -11.49 -3.27 -4.80
C SER A 96 -12.78 -3.35 -5.60
N PHE A 97 -13.88 -3.74 -4.98
CA PHE A 97 -15.20 -3.79 -5.61
C PHE A 97 -15.63 -2.42 -6.17
N PHE A 98 -15.52 -1.35 -5.37
CA PHE A 98 -15.87 -0.01 -5.84
C PHE A 98 -14.97 0.47 -6.99
N LEU A 99 -13.67 0.20 -6.94
CA LEU A 99 -12.74 0.55 -8.00
C LEU A 99 -13.09 -0.14 -9.33
N THR A 100 -13.58 -1.39 -9.29
CA THR A 100 -14.02 -2.11 -10.51
C THR A 100 -15.31 -1.56 -11.12
N LYS A 101 -16.13 -0.83 -10.35
CA LYS A 101 -17.33 -0.14 -10.86
C LYS A 101 -17.06 1.26 -11.39
N ILE A 102 -15.88 1.78 -11.14
CA ILE A 102 -15.47 3.14 -11.50
C ILE A 102 -14.51 3.13 -12.69
N PHE A 103 -13.54 2.26 -12.66
CA PHE A 103 -12.43 2.22 -13.61
C PHE A 103 -12.51 1.04 -14.58
N GLY A 104 -11.81 1.17 -15.70
CA GLY A 104 -11.59 0.04 -16.59
C GLY A 104 -10.90 -1.13 -15.87
N PRO A 105 -11.18 -2.38 -16.24
CA PRO A 105 -10.78 -3.57 -15.48
C PRO A 105 -9.28 -3.64 -15.16
N ARG A 106 -8.44 -3.28 -16.12
CA ARG A 106 -6.97 -3.27 -15.95
C ARG A 106 -6.53 -2.24 -14.91
N PHE A 107 -7.04 -1.01 -15.00
CA PHE A 107 -6.66 0.04 -14.07
C PHE A 107 -7.26 -0.17 -12.69
N ALA A 108 -8.48 -0.68 -12.58
CA ALA A 108 -9.10 -1.04 -11.31
C ALA A 108 -8.23 -2.05 -10.54
N PHE A 109 -7.75 -3.08 -11.23
CA PHE A 109 -6.89 -4.10 -10.64
C PHE A 109 -5.52 -3.53 -10.24
N LEU A 110 -4.90 -2.75 -11.13
CA LEU A 110 -3.62 -2.09 -10.86
C LEU A 110 -3.73 -1.09 -9.69
N SER A 111 -4.82 -0.34 -9.58
CA SER A 111 -5.00 0.69 -8.55
C SER A 111 -5.00 0.09 -7.14
N VAL A 112 -5.46 -1.17 -6.96
CA VAL A 112 -5.30 -1.89 -5.69
C VAL A 112 -3.82 -2.10 -5.37
N GLY A 113 -3.01 -2.48 -6.35
CA GLY A 113 -1.55 -2.60 -6.20
C GLY A 113 -0.89 -1.27 -5.84
N VAL A 114 -1.33 -0.17 -6.47
CA VAL A 114 -0.84 1.18 -6.16
C VAL A 114 -1.18 1.57 -4.72
N ILE A 115 -2.43 1.32 -4.28
CA ILE A 115 -2.86 1.57 -2.90
C ILE A 115 -1.98 0.81 -1.91
N LEU A 116 -1.78 -0.49 -2.14
CA LEU A 116 -0.95 -1.34 -1.27
C LEU A 116 0.51 -0.86 -1.25
N GLY A 117 1.09 -0.54 -2.40
CA GLY A 117 2.44 0.02 -2.50
C GLY A 117 2.59 1.35 -1.77
N CYS A 118 1.59 2.24 -1.86
CA CYS A 118 1.56 3.50 -1.11
C CYS A 118 1.44 3.26 0.41
N ILE A 119 0.62 2.31 0.85
CA ILE A 119 0.54 1.91 2.26
C ILE A 119 1.91 1.45 2.76
N MET A 120 2.61 0.60 1.99
CA MET A 120 3.96 0.14 2.35
C MET A 120 4.95 1.30 2.46
N PHE A 121 4.95 2.21 1.51
CA PHE A 121 5.82 3.38 1.53
C PHE A 121 5.51 4.32 2.71
N PHE A 122 4.25 4.63 2.94
CA PHE A 122 3.86 5.50 4.05
C PHE A 122 4.15 4.89 5.41
N ASN A 123 4.05 3.57 5.56
CA ASN A 123 4.52 2.87 6.75
C ASN A 123 6.02 3.09 6.99
N VAL A 124 6.84 2.99 5.93
CA VAL A 124 8.29 3.25 6.03
C VAL A 124 8.55 4.71 6.38
N PHE A 125 7.89 5.64 5.68
CA PHE A 125 8.13 7.07 5.79
C PHE A 125 7.68 7.66 7.14
N PHE A 126 6.44 7.35 7.56
CA PHE A 126 5.84 7.98 8.74
C PHE A 126 6.01 7.19 10.04
N VAL A 127 6.30 5.89 9.97
CA VAL A 127 6.36 5.04 11.16
C VAL A 127 7.73 4.41 11.34
N ILE A 128 8.21 3.63 10.37
CA ILE A 128 9.42 2.81 10.55
C ILE A 128 10.67 3.70 10.68
N ILE A 129 10.87 4.66 9.78
CA ILE A 129 12.05 5.54 9.80
C ILE A 129 12.08 6.44 11.03
N PRO A 130 11.00 7.17 11.40
CA PRO A 130 11.01 8.03 12.58
C PRO A 130 11.24 7.23 13.88
N ASN A 131 10.53 6.12 14.05
CA ASN A 131 10.70 5.27 15.23
C ASN A 131 12.12 4.68 15.31
N GLY A 132 12.67 4.23 14.18
CA GLY A 132 14.04 3.73 14.11
C GLY A 132 15.07 4.79 14.50
N LYS A 133 14.91 6.05 14.07
CA LYS A 133 15.78 7.16 14.48
C LYS A 133 15.71 7.41 15.98
N ASN A 134 14.50 7.43 16.57
CA ASN A 134 14.31 7.66 17.99
C ASN A 134 14.95 6.54 18.83
N ILE A 135 14.79 5.28 18.41
CA ILE A 135 15.40 4.12 19.07
C ILE A 135 16.93 4.22 19.02
N THR A 136 17.48 4.53 17.85
CA THR A 136 18.94 4.65 17.68
C THR A 136 19.52 5.80 18.49
N SER A 137 18.89 6.97 18.52
CA SER A 137 19.34 8.11 19.31
C SER A 137 19.29 7.83 20.81
N SER A 138 18.25 7.17 21.30
CA SER A 138 18.13 6.76 22.69
C SER A 138 19.23 5.73 23.08
N ALA A 139 19.52 4.78 22.20
CA ALA A 139 20.59 3.80 22.42
C ALA A 139 21.97 4.45 22.48
N LEU A 140 22.26 5.42 21.59
CA LEU A 140 23.53 6.16 21.59
C LEU A 140 23.71 7.00 22.87
N ASN A 141 22.64 7.62 23.35
CA ASN A 141 22.64 8.45 24.56
C ASN A 141 22.50 7.65 25.85
N LYS A 142 22.52 6.30 25.79
CA LYS A 142 22.28 5.41 26.93
C LYS A 142 20.99 5.73 27.71
N ALA A 143 20.01 6.35 27.03
CA ALA A 143 18.71 6.66 27.59
C ALA A 143 17.74 5.48 27.42
N LYS A 144 16.72 5.41 28.29
CA LYS A 144 15.62 4.43 28.11
C LYS A 144 14.89 4.76 26.82
N PHE A 145 14.78 3.80 25.91
CA PHE A 145 13.93 3.94 24.72
C PHE A 145 12.52 3.41 25.00
N ASP A 146 11.54 3.99 24.31
CA ASP A 146 10.16 3.52 24.37
C ASP A 146 10.01 2.22 23.58
N LEU A 147 9.71 1.12 24.28
CA LEU A 147 9.47 -0.20 23.69
C LEU A 147 8.31 -0.18 22.68
N ASN A 148 7.30 0.67 22.89
CA ASN A 148 6.14 0.77 22.00
C ASN A 148 6.55 1.25 20.61
N LEU A 149 7.53 2.13 20.48
CA LEU A 149 8.05 2.57 19.18
C LEU A 149 8.69 1.40 18.41
N SER A 150 9.43 0.54 19.11
CA SER A 150 10.05 -0.65 18.52
C SER A 150 8.99 -1.66 18.05
N ILE A 151 7.99 -1.93 18.89
CA ILE A 151 6.88 -2.83 18.56
C ILE A 151 6.10 -2.30 17.36
N SER A 152 5.77 -1.02 17.35
CA SER A 152 5.05 -0.38 16.25
C SER A 152 5.82 -0.49 14.94
N ALA A 153 7.10 -0.13 14.93
CA ALA A 153 7.94 -0.22 13.73
C ALA A 153 8.06 -1.67 13.22
N LYS A 154 8.27 -2.65 14.12
CA LYS A 154 8.33 -4.07 13.79
C LYS A 154 7.01 -4.56 13.18
N THR A 155 5.88 -4.23 13.79
CA THR A 155 4.56 -4.64 13.29
C THR A 155 4.30 -4.11 11.89
N ARG A 156 4.59 -2.82 11.62
CA ARG A 156 4.44 -2.25 10.28
C ARG A 156 5.37 -2.91 9.26
N SER A 157 6.59 -3.27 9.67
CA SER A 157 7.55 -3.99 8.81
C SER A 157 7.03 -5.39 8.45
N VAL A 158 6.44 -6.12 9.41
CA VAL A 158 5.81 -7.43 9.15
C VAL A 158 4.62 -7.28 8.18
N HIS A 159 3.77 -6.26 8.39
CA HIS A 159 2.66 -6.01 7.45
C HIS A 159 3.17 -5.72 6.03
N ASN A 160 4.23 -4.90 5.89
CA ASN A 160 4.82 -4.64 4.58
C ASN A 160 5.32 -5.93 3.91
N ASN A 161 5.95 -6.83 4.63
CA ASN A 161 6.40 -8.11 4.08
C ASN A 161 5.23 -8.95 3.55
N ILE A 162 4.13 -9.02 4.30
CA ILE A 162 2.92 -9.76 3.86
C ILE A 162 2.31 -9.09 2.61
N ILE A 163 2.15 -7.77 2.63
CA ILE A 163 1.60 -7.00 1.51
C ILE A 163 2.44 -7.16 0.24
N THR A 164 3.77 -7.34 0.37
CA THR A 164 4.68 -7.53 -0.77
C THR A 164 4.24 -8.67 -1.68
N PHE A 165 3.79 -9.79 -1.13
CA PHE A 165 3.34 -10.93 -1.95
C PHE A 165 2.14 -10.56 -2.81
N LEU A 166 1.18 -9.84 -2.25
CA LEU A 166 -0.01 -9.39 -2.99
C LEU A 166 0.35 -8.36 -4.06
N VAL A 167 1.25 -7.43 -3.77
CA VAL A 167 1.75 -6.44 -4.74
C VAL A 167 2.48 -7.14 -5.90
N LEU A 168 3.36 -8.10 -5.60
CA LEU A 168 4.06 -8.88 -6.63
C LEU A 168 3.09 -9.65 -7.52
N PHE A 169 2.05 -10.26 -6.93
CA PHE A 169 1.02 -10.94 -7.71
C PHE A 169 0.30 -9.97 -8.65
N ILE A 170 -0.11 -8.78 -8.16
CA ILE A 170 -0.77 -7.78 -8.99
C ILE A 170 0.14 -7.31 -10.13
N MET A 171 1.43 -7.14 -9.88
CA MET A 171 2.42 -6.79 -10.92
C MET A 171 2.53 -7.88 -11.99
N LEU A 172 2.63 -9.14 -11.59
CA LEU A 172 2.71 -10.27 -12.52
C LEU A 172 1.40 -10.45 -13.31
N SER A 173 0.26 -10.23 -12.67
CA SER A 173 -1.06 -10.37 -13.30
C SER A 173 -1.28 -9.43 -14.48
N GLY A 174 -0.53 -8.32 -14.55
CA GLY A 174 -0.54 -7.41 -15.69
C GLY A 174 -0.22 -8.08 -17.03
N HIS A 175 0.50 -9.22 -17.00
CA HIS A 175 0.83 -10.04 -18.18
C HIS A 175 -0.25 -11.07 -18.52
N TYR A 176 -1.24 -11.29 -17.63
CA TYR A 176 -2.28 -12.31 -17.77
C TYR A 176 -3.66 -11.67 -17.81
N SER A 177 -4.12 -11.33 -19.01
CA SER A 177 -5.37 -10.57 -19.20
C SER A 177 -6.61 -11.25 -18.62
N PHE A 178 -6.66 -12.59 -18.59
CA PHE A 178 -7.78 -13.34 -18.04
C PHE A 178 -8.04 -13.07 -16.55
N ILE A 179 -7.01 -12.63 -15.80
CA ILE A 179 -7.13 -12.33 -14.37
C ILE A 179 -7.93 -11.05 -14.15
N TRP A 180 -7.58 -9.97 -14.87
CA TRP A 180 -8.18 -8.66 -14.63
C TRP A 180 -9.40 -8.35 -15.51
N ILE A 181 -9.61 -9.07 -16.63
CA ILE A 181 -10.82 -8.94 -17.47
C ILE A 181 -12.05 -9.56 -16.79
N SER A 182 -11.88 -10.53 -15.89
CA SER A 182 -12.96 -11.19 -15.18
C SER A 182 -13.86 -10.17 -14.45
N GLN A 183 -15.19 -10.37 -14.53
CA GLN A 183 -16.16 -9.58 -13.73
C GLN A 183 -15.94 -9.76 -12.20
N TYR A 184 -15.26 -10.83 -11.83
CA TYR A 184 -14.97 -11.21 -10.45
C TYR A 184 -13.52 -10.94 -10.04
N ASN A 185 -12.82 -10.05 -10.74
CA ASN A 185 -11.40 -9.73 -10.46
C ASN A 185 -11.17 -9.26 -9.01
N TRP A 186 -12.12 -8.56 -8.40
CA TRP A 186 -12.09 -8.16 -6.99
C TRP A 186 -12.14 -9.36 -6.02
N ILE A 187 -12.82 -10.47 -6.39
CA ILE A 187 -12.82 -11.72 -5.61
C ILE A 187 -11.46 -12.38 -5.69
N ILE A 188 -10.83 -12.40 -6.85
CA ILE A 188 -9.48 -12.96 -7.04
C ILE A 188 -8.48 -12.27 -6.10
N LEU A 189 -8.53 -10.93 -6.03
CA LEU A 189 -7.69 -10.16 -5.11
C LEU A 189 -7.97 -10.50 -3.64
N SER A 190 -9.24 -10.63 -3.28
CA SER A 190 -9.64 -10.97 -1.90
C SER A 190 -9.21 -12.39 -1.51
N PHE A 191 -9.35 -13.34 -2.42
CA PHE A 191 -8.93 -14.73 -2.19
C PHE A 191 -7.42 -14.84 -1.97
N LEU A 192 -6.62 -14.13 -2.77
CA LEU A 192 -5.17 -14.11 -2.63
C LEU A 192 -4.67 -13.45 -1.34
N ALA A 193 -5.44 -12.53 -0.79
CA ALA A 193 -5.11 -11.91 0.48
C ALA A 193 -5.36 -12.84 1.69
N ILE A 194 -6.04 -13.97 1.50
CA ILE A 194 -6.32 -14.98 2.54
C ILE A 194 -5.19 -16.03 2.61
N ILE A 195 -4.55 -16.32 1.48
CA ILE A 195 -3.44 -17.28 1.37
C ILE A 195 -2.15 -16.66 1.91
#